data_2532797242d11c3b7d347b0023db59fc
#
_entry.id   2532797242d11c3b7d347b0023db59fc
#
_cell.length_a   1.000
_cell.length_b   1.000
_cell.length_c   1.000
_cell.angle_alpha   90.00
_cell.angle_beta   90.00
_cell.angle_gamma   90.00
#
_symmetry.space_group_name_H-M   'P 1'
#
loop_
_entity.id
_entity.type
_entity.pdbx_description
1 polymer ?
#
loop_
_entity_poly.entity_id
_entity_poly.type
_entity_poly.pdbx_seq_one_letter_code
_entity_poly.pdbx_strand_id
1 'polypeptide(L)'
;MWGSSSSSAKKSRRKSKSSMSGAIDEAAAEAIFAELADEEDPTVIELDGIATLCEKLDLDPESDIRILVLLWKLGSNEKPAQISKEEFMDGCHNLQLDSIEKFRNLLPALDTGFLDQDEFKSFYKFCFQFNRQGTHRTLDKDMVVALWQMVLKDRIPDERLETFCEFTETQKSYTRITLDQWTSFLDFCHECEDLSTYDESMSAWPVLIDEYVEYMEEKQKK
;
A
#
# COMPACT_ATOMS: atom_id res chain seq x y z
N MET A 1 76.36 5.94 13.78
CA MET A 1 75.77 5.37 14.97
C MET A 1 74.65 6.28 15.47
N TRP A 2 73.43 6.03 15.12
CA TRP A 2 72.29 6.56 15.89
C TRP A 2 71.08 5.82 15.38
N GLY A 3 70.53 4.97 16.22
CA GLY A 3 69.33 4.17 15.93
C GLY A 3 68.06 4.96 16.22
N SER A 4 67.13 4.94 15.31
CA SER A 4 65.81 5.51 15.48
C SER A 4 64.83 4.39 15.69
N SER A 5 64.27 4.31 16.89
CA SER A 5 63.20 3.40 17.28
C SER A 5 61.86 3.94 16.76
N SER A 6 61.23 3.24 15.85
CA SER A 6 59.85 3.54 15.41
C SER A 6 58.84 2.83 16.32
N SER A 7 58.14 3.66 17.11
CA SER A 7 57.01 3.23 17.95
C SER A 7 55.77 3.02 17.10
N SER A 8 55.32 1.77 16.99
CA SER A 8 54.10 1.41 16.25
C SER A 8 52.88 1.57 17.16
N ALA A 9 52.11 2.62 16.94
CA ALA A 9 50.87 2.86 17.64
C ALA A 9 49.76 1.92 17.09
N LYS A 10 49.35 0.91 17.86
CA LYS A 10 48.17 0.09 17.60
C LYS A 10 46.91 0.92 17.74
N LYS A 11 46.28 1.24 16.60
CA LYS A 11 44.97 1.86 16.52
C LYS A 11 43.90 0.83 16.88
N SER A 12 43.40 0.89 18.11
CA SER A 12 42.28 0.10 18.59
C SER A 12 41.02 0.51 17.83
N ARG A 13 40.54 -0.40 16.97
CA ARG A 13 39.29 -0.26 16.23
C ARG A 13 38.14 -0.55 17.19
N ARG A 14 37.54 0.50 17.78
CA ARG A 14 36.30 0.39 18.52
C ARG A 14 35.22 -0.14 17.55
N LYS A 15 34.85 -1.42 17.71
CA LYS A 15 33.59 -1.96 17.16
C LYS A 15 32.46 -1.18 17.81
N SER A 16 31.77 -0.38 17.03
CA SER A 16 30.47 0.13 17.42
C SER A 16 29.57 -1.08 17.68
N LYS A 17 29.06 -1.19 18.90
CA LYS A 17 27.97 -2.09 19.21
C LYS A 17 26.77 -1.63 18.38
N SER A 18 26.46 -2.37 17.31
CA SER A 18 25.13 -2.41 16.71
C SER A 18 24.16 -2.71 17.85
N SER A 19 23.17 -1.85 18.04
CA SER A 19 22.03 -2.12 18.90
C SER A 19 21.42 -3.45 18.46
N MET A 20 21.42 -4.45 19.32
CA MET A 20 20.67 -5.67 19.13
C MET A 20 19.19 -5.28 19.14
N SER A 21 18.57 -5.06 17.98
CA SER A 21 17.16 -5.26 17.75
C SER A 21 16.89 -6.69 18.22
N GLY A 22 16.02 -6.89 19.20
CA GLY A 22 15.72 -8.23 19.74
C GLY A 22 15.26 -9.12 18.57
N ALA A 23 15.80 -10.33 18.50
CA ALA A 23 15.31 -11.33 17.54
C ALA A 23 13.84 -11.65 17.89
N ILE A 24 12.98 -11.75 16.86
CA ILE A 24 11.59 -12.20 17.06
C ILE A 24 11.59 -13.68 17.45
N ASP A 25 10.51 -14.13 18.08
CA ASP A 25 10.23 -15.56 18.25
C ASP A 25 9.73 -16.13 16.91
N GLU A 26 10.66 -16.70 16.13
CA GLU A 26 10.36 -17.28 14.81
C GLU A 26 9.29 -18.37 14.89
N ALA A 27 9.33 -19.23 15.93
CA ALA A 27 8.36 -20.30 16.09
C ALA A 27 6.95 -19.74 16.36
N ALA A 28 6.85 -18.65 17.11
CA ALA A 28 5.58 -17.97 17.34
C ALA A 28 5.06 -17.27 16.06
N ALA A 29 5.91 -16.63 15.28
CA ALA A 29 5.53 -16.05 13.99
C ALA A 29 5.10 -17.14 12.98
N GLU A 30 5.82 -18.28 12.91
CA GLU A 30 5.44 -19.43 12.09
C GLU A 30 4.09 -20.04 12.52
N ALA A 31 3.80 -20.07 13.81
CA ALA A 31 2.52 -20.58 14.32
C ALA A 31 1.35 -19.66 13.88
N ILE A 32 1.56 -18.33 13.89
CA ILE A 32 0.57 -17.37 13.36
C ILE A 32 0.36 -17.62 11.86
N PHE A 33 1.45 -17.75 11.10
CA PHE A 33 1.35 -18.04 9.67
C PHE A 33 0.56 -19.33 9.42
N ALA A 34 0.90 -20.41 10.11
CA ALA A 34 0.26 -21.73 9.95
C ALA A 34 -1.25 -21.70 10.28
N GLU A 35 -1.68 -20.85 11.21
CA GLU A 35 -3.10 -20.66 11.54
C GLU A 35 -3.87 -19.93 10.45
N LEU A 36 -3.20 -19.05 9.69
CA LEU A 36 -3.77 -18.22 8.65
C LEU A 36 -3.61 -18.81 7.24
N ALA A 37 -2.72 -19.80 7.09
CA ALA A 37 -2.38 -20.37 5.81
C ALA A 37 -3.59 -21.10 5.17
N ASP A 38 -3.63 -21.09 3.84
CA ASP A 38 -4.65 -21.78 3.08
C ASP A 38 -4.56 -23.31 3.29
N GLU A 39 -5.71 -23.99 3.33
CA GLU A 39 -5.77 -25.44 3.58
C GLU A 39 -5.23 -26.27 2.40
N GLU A 40 -5.40 -25.76 1.16
CA GLU A 40 -4.95 -26.44 -0.06
C GLU A 40 -3.49 -26.11 -0.38
N ASP A 41 -3.05 -24.88 -0.10
CA ASP A 41 -1.66 -24.42 -0.25
C ASP A 41 -1.12 -23.81 1.05
N PRO A 42 -0.54 -24.61 1.96
CA PRO A 42 -0.01 -24.14 3.23
C PRO A 42 1.24 -23.25 3.12
N THR A 43 1.64 -22.86 1.92
CA THR A 43 2.75 -21.91 1.68
C THR A 43 2.30 -20.46 1.50
N VAL A 44 0.98 -20.22 1.48
CA VAL A 44 0.40 -18.89 1.29
C VAL A 44 -0.72 -18.63 2.29
N ILE A 45 -0.96 -17.36 2.58
CA ILE A 45 -2.19 -16.86 3.21
C ILE A 45 -2.99 -16.21 2.11
N GLU A 46 -4.18 -16.71 1.82
CA GLU A 46 -5.14 -16.14 0.87
C GLU A 46 -6.19 -15.27 1.58
N LEU A 47 -7.22 -14.84 0.85
CA LEU A 47 -8.22 -13.89 1.36
C LEU A 47 -8.92 -14.37 2.63
N ASP A 48 -9.20 -15.68 2.77
CA ASP A 48 -9.84 -16.23 3.96
C ASP A 48 -8.92 -16.14 5.20
N GLY A 49 -7.63 -16.39 5.01
CA GLY A 49 -6.64 -16.20 6.06
C GLY A 49 -6.43 -14.72 6.42
N ILE A 50 -6.49 -13.83 5.42
CA ILE A 50 -6.45 -12.37 5.64
C ILE A 50 -7.70 -11.91 6.42
N ALA A 51 -8.89 -12.43 6.08
CA ALA A 51 -10.12 -12.15 6.83
C ALA A 51 -10.00 -12.63 8.29
N THR A 52 -9.47 -13.83 8.51
CA THR A 52 -9.17 -14.35 9.85
C THR A 52 -8.20 -13.45 10.63
N LEU A 53 -7.16 -12.93 9.95
CA LEU A 53 -6.24 -11.95 10.56
C LEU A 53 -6.98 -10.66 10.95
N CYS A 54 -7.87 -10.15 10.09
CA CYS A 54 -8.69 -8.97 10.39
C CYS A 54 -9.56 -9.21 11.65
N GLU A 55 -10.23 -10.37 11.75
CA GLU A 55 -11.01 -10.72 12.94
C GLU A 55 -10.16 -10.71 14.23
N LYS A 56 -8.95 -11.31 14.17
CA LYS A 56 -8.01 -11.30 15.31
C LYS A 56 -7.54 -9.91 15.71
N LEU A 57 -7.54 -8.97 14.76
CA LEU A 57 -7.10 -7.59 14.97
C LEU A 57 -8.24 -6.62 15.23
N ASP A 58 -9.49 -7.09 15.24
CA ASP A 58 -10.71 -6.28 15.36
C ASP A 58 -10.78 -5.21 14.23
N LEU A 59 -10.42 -5.61 13.00
CA LEU A 59 -10.49 -4.79 11.78
C LEU A 59 -11.64 -5.27 10.90
N ASP A 60 -12.31 -4.33 10.24
CA ASP A 60 -13.25 -4.64 9.17
C ASP A 60 -12.48 -4.69 7.82
N PRO A 61 -12.38 -5.86 7.15
CA PRO A 61 -11.61 -6.00 5.92
C PRO A 61 -12.15 -5.17 4.75
N GLU A 62 -13.43 -4.76 4.79
CA GLU A 62 -14.06 -4.00 3.71
C GLU A 62 -13.91 -2.47 3.86
N SER A 63 -13.64 -1.98 5.07
CA SER A 63 -13.63 -0.54 5.35
C SER A 63 -12.39 -0.03 6.08
N ASP A 64 -11.59 -0.91 6.67
CA ASP A 64 -10.41 -0.49 7.44
C ASP A 64 -9.12 -0.57 6.59
N ILE A 65 -8.66 0.58 6.15
CA ILE A 65 -7.46 0.70 5.30
C ILE A 65 -6.20 0.09 5.94
N ARG A 66 -6.15 -0.01 7.29
CA ARG A 66 -4.96 -0.47 8.01
C ARG A 66 -4.57 -1.90 7.65
N ILE A 67 -5.52 -2.74 7.21
CA ILE A 67 -5.16 -4.09 6.73
C ILE A 67 -4.33 -4.03 5.45
N LEU A 68 -4.67 -3.16 4.50
CA LEU A 68 -3.88 -2.99 3.28
C LEU A 68 -2.49 -2.39 3.58
N VAL A 69 -2.40 -1.44 4.52
CA VAL A 69 -1.11 -0.89 4.95
C VAL A 69 -0.26 -1.97 5.63
N LEU A 70 -0.88 -2.83 6.46
CA LEU A 70 -0.19 -3.96 7.09
C LEU A 70 0.37 -4.93 6.05
N LEU A 71 -0.44 -5.38 5.10
CA LEU A 71 -0.02 -6.29 4.02
C LEU A 71 1.10 -5.69 3.16
N TRP A 72 0.99 -4.39 2.83
CA TRP A 72 2.05 -3.68 2.13
C TRP A 72 3.37 -3.65 2.92
N LYS A 73 3.31 -3.36 4.21
CA LYS A 73 4.50 -3.34 5.09
C LYS A 73 5.06 -4.74 5.37
N LEU A 74 4.24 -5.78 5.32
CA LEU A 74 4.69 -7.18 5.36
C LEU A 74 5.37 -7.61 4.05
N GLY A 75 5.21 -6.84 2.98
CA GLY A 75 5.89 -7.10 1.71
C GLY A 75 5.11 -7.99 0.74
N SER A 76 3.78 -8.10 0.87
CA SER A 76 2.91 -8.88 -0.01
C SER A 76 2.89 -8.34 -1.45
N ASN A 77 3.89 -8.70 -2.27
CA ASN A 77 4.09 -8.13 -3.61
C ASN A 77 4.21 -9.19 -4.72
N GLU A 78 4.42 -10.46 -4.38
CA GLU A 78 4.66 -11.50 -5.38
C GLU A 78 3.42 -11.81 -6.21
N LYS A 79 2.29 -11.99 -5.53
CA LYS A 79 1.03 -12.32 -6.18
C LYS A 79 -0.15 -11.51 -5.61
N PRO A 80 -1.17 -11.23 -6.44
CA PRO A 80 -2.39 -10.57 -5.98
C PRO A 80 -3.14 -11.40 -4.93
N ALA A 81 -3.81 -10.72 -4.02
CA ALA A 81 -4.76 -11.27 -3.05
C ALA A 81 -4.19 -12.36 -2.13
N GLN A 82 -2.88 -12.44 -1.98
CA GLN A 82 -2.22 -13.42 -1.10
C GLN A 82 -0.89 -12.87 -0.57
N ILE A 83 -0.36 -13.52 0.48
CA ILE A 83 0.99 -13.30 0.97
C ILE A 83 1.68 -14.68 1.14
N SER A 84 2.87 -14.83 0.60
CA SER A 84 3.67 -16.04 0.75
C SER A 84 4.26 -16.15 2.15
N LYS A 85 4.65 -17.38 2.56
CA LYS A 85 5.32 -17.60 3.85
C LYS A 85 6.60 -16.79 3.95
N GLU A 86 7.37 -16.68 2.87
CA GLU A 86 8.62 -15.92 2.84
C GLU A 86 8.36 -14.43 3.09
N GLU A 87 7.43 -13.82 2.34
CA GLU A 87 7.03 -12.42 2.53
C GLU A 87 6.53 -12.15 3.96
N PHE A 88 5.67 -13.03 4.48
CA PHE A 88 5.12 -12.89 5.82
C PHE A 88 6.22 -12.94 6.90
N MET A 89 7.11 -13.93 6.82
CA MET A 89 8.21 -14.09 7.79
C MET A 89 9.20 -12.94 7.72
N ASP A 90 9.59 -12.51 6.52
CA ASP A 90 10.47 -11.35 6.32
C ASP A 90 9.82 -10.07 6.85
N GLY A 91 8.53 -9.86 6.59
CA GLY A 91 7.76 -8.76 7.13
C GLY A 91 7.69 -8.79 8.65
N CYS A 92 7.43 -9.96 9.24
CA CYS A 92 7.46 -10.15 10.70
C CYS A 92 8.82 -9.82 11.31
N HIS A 93 9.92 -10.21 10.66
CA HIS A 93 11.27 -9.84 11.09
C HIS A 93 11.48 -8.33 11.04
N ASN A 94 11.11 -7.71 9.93
CA ASN A 94 11.30 -6.26 9.72
C ASN A 94 10.49 -5.42 10.72
N LEU A 95 9.25 -5.84 11.01
CA LEU A 95 8.31 -5.13 11.88
C LEU A 95 8.36 -5.63 13.34
N GLN A 96 9.16 -6.66 13.65
CA GLN A 96 9.31 -7.27 14.96
C GLN A 96 8.01 -7.86 15.51
N LEU A 97 7.26 -8.58 14.64
CA LEU A 97 5.95 -9.17 14.91
C LEU A 97 6.05 -10.68 15.13
N ASP A 98 5.73 -11.15 16.33
CA ASP A 98 5.71 -12.57 16.70
C ASP A 98 4.49 -12.94 17.55
N SER A 99 3.54 -12.02 17.73
CA SER A 99 2.29 -12.27 18.44
C SER A 99 1.17 -11.35 17.96
N ILE A 100 -0.08 -11.79 18.05
CA ILE A 100 -1.26 -10.99 17.69
C ILE A 100 -1.30 -9.67 18.49
N GLU A 101 -0.82 -9.68 19.73
CA GLU A 101 -0.72 -8.47 20.54
C GLU A 101 0.23 -7.43 19.89
N LYS A 102 1.39 -7.87 19.35
CA LYS A 102 2.30 -6.97 18.65
C LYS A 102 1.70 -6.42 17.36
N PHE A 103 0.95 -7.23 16.61
CA PHE A 103 0.17 -6.75 15.45
C PHE A 103 -0.84 -5.68 15.89
N ARG A 104 -1.62 -5.92 16.95
CA ARG A 104 -2.57 -4.91 17.48
C ARG A 104 -1.87 -3.62 17.91
N ASN A 105 -0.73 -3.73 18.58
CA ASN A 105 0.06 -2.58 19.02
C ASN A 105 0.63 -1.77 17.85
N LEU A 106 0.81 -2.37 16.68
CA LEU A 106 1.25 -1.70 15.46
C LEU A 106 0.13 -0.89 14.80
N LEU A 107 -1.15 -1.28 14.94
CA LEU A 107 -2.28 -0.70 14.21
C LEU A 107 -2.34 0.85 14.24
N PRO A 108 -2.09 1.54 15.38
CA PRO A 108 -2.10 3.00 15.38
C PRO A 108 -1.05 3.64 14.47
N ALA A 109 0.04 2.94 14.18
CA ALA A 109 1.11 3.41 13.29
C ALA A 109 0.86 3.07 11.81
N LEU A 110 -0.22 2.37 11.51
CA LEU A 110 -0.63 2.01 10.14
C LEU A 110 -1.60 3.04 9.52
N ASP A 111 -1.82 4.17 10.18
CA ASP A 111 -2.59 5.26 9.60
C ASP A 111 -1.85 5.83 8.37
N THR A 112 -2.58 5.99 7.27
CA THR A 112 -2.01 6.51 6.02
C THR A 112 -1.50 7.93 6.15
N GLY A 113 -1.99 8.71 7.12
CA GLY A 113 -1.50 10.05 7.44
C GLY A 113 -0.02 10.11 7.83
N PHE A 114 0.56 8.98 8.28
CA PHE A 114 1.99 8.89 8.60
C PHE A 114 2.89 8.57 7.38
N LEU A 115 2.31 8.21 6.24
CA LEU A 115 3.06 7.96 5.01
C LEU A 115 3.45 9.29 4.36
N ASP A 116 4.72 9.46 4.02
CA ASP A 116 5.13 10.56 3.17
C ASP A 116 4.58 10.38 1.73
N GLN A 117 4.82 11.35 0.85
CA GLN A 117 4.25 11.35 -0.50
C GLN A 117 4.72 10.15 -1.34
N ASP A 118 6.00 9.78 -1.25
CA ASP A 118 6.58 8.68 -2.02
C ASP A 118 6.11 7.31 -1.47
N GLU A 119 6.07 7.18 -0.14
CA GLU A 119 5.51 6.01 0.53
C GLU A 119 4.03 5.83 0.18
N PHE A 120 3.26 6.93 0.20
CA PHE A 120 1.85 6.86 -0.16
C PHE A 120 1.62 6.48 -1.62
N LYS A 121 2.40 7.02 -2.57
CA LYS A 121 2.34 6.61 -3.99
C LYS A 121 2.67 5.13 -4.15
N SER A 122 3.66 4.62 -3.43
CA SER A 122 4.02 3.19 -3.44
C SER A 122 2.88 2.33 -2.87
N PHE A 123 2.31 2.72 -1.73
CA PHE A 123 1.17 2.06 -1.11
C PHE A 123 -0.08 2.10 -2.02
N TYR A 124 -0.38 3.25 -2.62
CA TYR A 124 -1.50 3.42 -3.53
C TYR A 124 -1.41 2.48 -4.74
N LYS A 125 -0.22 2.37 -5.33
CA LYS A 125 0.05 1.39 -6.40
C LYS A 125 -0.12 -0.05 -5.91
N PHE A 126 0.35 -0.37 -4.70
CA PHE A 126 0.17 -1.68 -4.08
C PHE A 126 -1.32 -2.02 -3.95
N CYS A 127 -2.18 -1.11 -3.48
CA CYS A 127 -3.62 -1.34 -3.34
C CYS A 127 -4.25 -1.83 -4.66
N PHE A 128 -3.88 -1.23 -5.79
CA PHE A 128 -4.34 -1.71 -7.10
C PHE A 128 -3.82 -3.11 -7.41
N GLN A 129 -2.51 -3.33 -7.24
CA GLN A 129 -1.87 -4.58 -7.62
C GLN A 129 -2.33 -5.77 -6.78
N PHE A 130 -2.52 -5.55 -5.49
CA PHE A 130 -2.98 -6.56 -4.54
C PHE A 130 -4.42 -7.02 -4.83
N ASN A 131 -5.30 -6.09 -5.20
CA ASN A 131 -6.71 -6.39 -5.45
C ASN A 131 -6.99 -6.96 -6.87
N ARG A 132 -5.97 -7.19 -7.70
CA ARG A 132 -6.16 -7.84 -9.00
C ARG A 132 -6.59 -9.29 -8.84
N GLN A 133 -7.37 -9.76 -9.80
CA GLN A 133 -7.80 -11.16 -9.87
C GLN A 133 -6.93 -11.95 -10.86
N GLY A 134 -6.24 -12.95 -10.38
CA GLY A 134 -5.41 -13.83 -11.21
C GLY A 134 -4.40 -13.06 -12.06
N THR A 135 -4.42 -13.27 -13.38
CA THR A 135 -3.51 -12.63 -14.35
C THR A 135 -4.04 -11.33 -14.95
N HIS A 136 -5.21 -10.86 -14.54
CA HIS A 136 -5.79 -9.62 -15.06
C HIS A 136 -4.91 -8.41 -14.71
N ARG A 137 -4.76 -7.50 -15.67
CA ARG A 137 -3.98 -6.26 -15.51
C ARG A 137 -4.83 -5.05 -15.16
N THR A 138 -6.12 -5.26 -14.99
CA THR A 138 -7.13 -4.23 -14.73
C THR A 138 -8.00 -4.66 -13.56
N LEU A 139 -8.65 -3.71 -12.89
CA LEU A 139 -9.68 -3.95 -11.89
C LEU A 139 -11.06 -3.63 -12.44
N ASP A 140 -12.09 -4.27 -11.91
CA ASP A 140 -13.47 -3.92 -12.19
C ASP A 140 -13.78 -2.52 -11.62
N LYS A 141 -14.57 -1.75 -12.36
CA LYS A 141 -14.91 -0.36 -12.03
C LYS A 141 -15.44 -0.20 -10.60
N ASP A 142 -16.40 -1.04 -10.22
CA ASP A 142 -17.04 -0.93 -8.91
C ASP A 142 -16.05 -1.16 -7.76
N MET A 143 -15.12 -2.11 -7.93
CA MET A 143 -14.02 -2.33 -6.97
C MET A 143 -13.08 -1.13 -6.90
N VAL A 144 -12.76 -0.51 -8.04
CA VAL A 144 -11.89 0.66 -8.09
C VAL A 144 -12.51 1.84 -7.36
N VAL A 145 -13.80 2.08 -7.56
CA VAL A 145 -14.52 3.17 -6.87
C VAL A 145 -14.48 2.95 -5.34
N ALA A 146 -14.77 1.73 -4.87
CA ALA A 146 -14.68 1.40 -3.45
C ALA A 146 -13.26 1.59 -2.89
N LEU A 147 -12.23 1.17 -3.65
CA LEU A 147 -10.83 1.37 -3.26
C LEU A 147 -10.45 2.85 -3.23
N TRP A 148 -10.87 3.66 -4.20
CA TRP A 148 -10.61 5.10 -4.16
C TRP A 148 -11.20 5.75 -2.93
N GLN A 149 -12.46 5.44 -2.62
CA GLN A 149 -13.15 5.98 -1.44
C GLN A 149 -12.44 5.58 -0.13
N MET A 150 -11.87 4.37 -0.06
CA MET A 150 -11.12 3.91 1.12
C MET A 150 -9.71 4.50 1.20
N VAL A 151 -8.96 4.46 0.07
CA VAL A 151 -7.52 4.74 0.06
C VAL A 151 -7.23 6.25 -0.02
N LEU A 152 -8.07 7.02 -0.73
CA LEU A 152 -7.84 8.45 -0.96
C LEU A 152 -8.54 9.36 0.05
N LYS A 153 -9.36 8.79 0.94
CA LYS A 153 -9.95 9.53 2.04
C LYS A 153 -8.86 10.27 2.83
N ASP A 154 -9.09 11.53 3.13
CA ASP A 154 -8.14 12.40 3.84
C ASP A 154 -6.77 12.64 3.13
N ARG A 155 -6.63 12.17 1.86
CA ARG A 155 -5.41 12.33 1.06
C ARG A 155 -5.57 13.29 -0.12
N ILE A 156 -6.79 13.45 -0.61
CA ILE A 156 -7.18 14.43 -1.64
C ILE A 156 -8.45 15.16 -1.15
N PRO A 157 -8.83 16.30 -1.76
CA PRO A 157 -10.06 16.99 -1.38
C PRO A 157 -11.30 16.09 -1.57
N ASP A 158 -12.16 16.02 -0.56
CA ASP A 158 -13.37 15.16 -0.56
C ASP A 158 -14.24 15.41 -1.78
N GLU A 159 -14.48 16.68 -2.15
CA GLU A 159 -15.28 17.04 -3.33
C GLU A 159 -14.70 16.46 -4.62
N ARG A 160 -13.36 16.44 -4.75
CA ARG A 160 -12.68 15.86 -5.91
C ARG A 160 -12.88 14.34 -5.94
N LEU A 161 -12.75 13.69 -4.81
CA LEU A 161 -12.95 12.25 -4.69
C LEU A 161 -14.39 11.86 -5.01
N GLU A 162 -15.35 12.53 -4.40
CA GLU A 162 -16.78 12.26 -4.59
C GLU A 162 -17.20 12.46 -6.05
N THR A 163 -16.82 13.59 -6.66
CA THR A 163 -17.21 13.88 -8.04
C THR A 163 -16.54 12.97 -9.06
N PHE A 164 -15.30 12.52 -8.81
CA PHE A 164 -14.63 11.57 -9.69
C PHE A 164 -15.21 10.16 -9.58
N CYS A 165 -15.59 9.73 -8.39
CA CYS A 165 -16.29 8.47 -8.18
C CYS A 165 -17.67 8.49 -8.87
N GLU A 166 -18.49 9.55 -8.66
CA GLU A 166 -19.78 9.75 -9.33
C GLU A 166 -19.63 9.72 -10.86
N PHE A 167 -18.66 10.44 -11.39
CA PHE A 167 -18.35 10.42 -12.82
C PHE A 167 -18.04 9.01 -13.30
N THR A 168 -17.10 8.32 -12.63
CA THR A 168 -16.68 6.99 -13.04
C THR A 168 -17.82 5.98 -13.01
N GLU A 169 -18.68 6.03 -11.99
CA GLU A 169 -19.87 5.17 -11.90
C GLU A 169 -20.84 5.39 -13.04
N THR A 170 -21.07 6.63 -13.45
CA THR A 170 -22.01 6.99 -14.52
C THR A 170 -21.49 6.62 -15.91
N GLN A 171 -20.18 6.48 -16.10
CA GLN A 171 -19.58 6.15 -17.39
C GLN A 171 -19.80 4.67 -17.77
N LYS A 172 -20.55 4.44 -18.84
CA LYS A 172 -20.81 3.09 -19.37
C LYS A 172 -19.68 2.53 -20.22
N SER A 173 -18.80 3.39 -20.74
CA SER A 173 -17.64 3.03 -21.54
C SER A 173 -16.57 2.32 -20.74
N TYR A 174 -16.46 2.62 -19.45
CA TYR A 174 -15.48 2.02 -18.55
C TYR A 174 -16.13 0.92 -17.72
N THR A 175 -15.78 -0.32 -17.97
CA THR A 175 -16.12 -1.48 -17.13
C THR A 175 -14.94 -1.91 -16.27
N ARG A 176 -13.74 -1.55 -16.68
CA ARG A 176 -12.47 -1.88 -16.01
C ARG A 176 -11.52 -0.70 -16.07
N ILE A 177 -10.72 -0.56 -15.03
CA ILE A 177 -9.71 0.49 -14.88
C ILE A 177 -8.32 -0.11 -14.94
N THR A 178 -7.41 0.54 -15.64
CA THR A 178 -6.00 0.16 -15.75
C THR A 178 -5.17 0.74 -14.60
N LEU A 179 -3.97 0.18 -14.38
CA LEU A 179 -3.03 0.74 -13.42
C LEU A 179 -2.61 2.18 -13.77
N ASP A 180 -2.50 2.47 -15.06
CA ASP A 180 -2.17 3.81 -15.55
C ASP A 180 -3.26 4.82 -15.17
N GLN A 181 -4.53 4.52 -15.46
CA GLN A 181 -5.66 5.36 -15.04
C GLN A 181 -5.74 5.52 -13.51
N TRP A 182 -5.47 4.44 -12.76
CA TRP A 182 -5.43 4.47 -11.30
C TRP A 182 -4.36 5.42 -10.78
N THR A 183 -3.11 5.27 -11.21
CA THR A 183 -2.00 6.11 -10.74
C THR A 183 -2.12 7.55 -11.21
N SER A 184 -2.57 7.76 -12.45
CA SER A 184 -2.76 9.09 -13.03
C SER A 184 -3.79 9.91 -12.27
N PHE A 185 -4.82 9.30 -11.70
CA PHE A 185 -5.81 10.05 -10.91
C PHE A 185 -5.18 10.70 -9.66
N LEU A 186 -4.34 9.98 -8.94
CA LEU A 186 -3.63 10.56 -7.78
C LEU A 186 -2.69 11.69 -8.21
N ASP A 187 -1.89 11.46 -9.27
CA ASP A 187 -0.97 12.47 -9.77
C ASP A 187 -1.73 13.72 -10.27
N PHE A 188 -2.83 13.53 -11.00
CA PHE A 188 -3.72 14.61 -11.42
C PHE A 188 -4.27 15.43 -10.25
N CYS A 189 -4.68 14.77 -9.15
CA CYS A 189 -5.17 15.50 -7.96
C CYS A 189 -4.09 16.37 -7.32
N HIS A 190 -2.82 15.99 -7.42
CA HIS A 190 -1.71 16.76 -6.88
C HIS A 190 -1.23 17.87 -7.83
N GLU A 191 -1.30 17.65 -9.14
CA GLU A 191 -0.75 18.57 -10.15
C GLU A 191 -1.80 19.60 -10.63
N CYS A 192 -3.09 19.25 -10.61
CA CYS A 192 -4.18 20.08 -11.07
C CYS A 192 -5.17 20.37 -9.93
N GLU A 193 -4.84 21.33 -9.07
CA GLU A 193 -5.73 21.74 -7.98
C GLU A 193 -6.97 22.48 -8.51
N ASP A 194 -6.81 23.31 -9.54
CA ASP A 194 -7.88 24.08 -10.18
C ASP A 194 -8.15 23.56 -11.60
N LEU A 195 -9.33 22.97 -11.79
CA LEU A 195 -9.75 22.42 -13.10
C LEU A 195 -9.86 23.50 -14.18
N SER A 196 -10.08 24.78 -13.83
CA SER A 196 -10.15 25.85 -14.81
C SER A 196 -8.81 26.11 -15.50
N THR A 197 -7.70 25.62 -14.95
CA THR A 197 -6.35 25.72 -15.52
C THR A 197 -5.94 24.50 -16.32
N TYR A 198 -6.81 23.50 -16.41
CA TYR A 198 -6.53 22.28 -17.16
C TYR A 198 -6.44 22.55 -18.66
N ASP A 199 -5.42 22.01 -19.31
CA ASP A 199 -5.23 22.09 -20.77
C ASP A 199 -4.92 20.68 -21.30
N GLU A 200 -5.91 20.07 -21.94
CA GLU A 200 -5.80 18.74 -22.57
C GLU A 200 -4.65 18.69 -23.58
N SER A 201 -4.38 19.78 -24.30
CA SER A 201 -3.33 19.83 -25.32
C SER A 201 -1.90 19.80 -24.76
N MET A 202 -1.74 20.17 -23.50
CA MET A 202 -0.47 20.28 -22.79
C MET A 202 -0.21 19.07 -21.85
N SER A 203 -1.22 18.26 -21.61
CA SER A 203 -1.18 17.17 -20.63
C SER A 203 -1.24 15.81 -21.32
N ALA A 204 -0.45 14.86 -20.83
CA ALA A 204 -0.46 13.48 -21.34
C ALA A 204 -1.25 12.55 -20.39
N TRP A 205 -2.39 13.02 -19.90
CA TRP A 205 -3.25 12.22 -19.04
C TRP A 205 -4.05 11.15 -19.82
N PRO A 206 -4.45 10.05 -19.17
CA PRO A 206 -5.42 9.13 -19.77
C PRO A 206 -6.74 9.84 -20.09
N VAL A 207 -7.39 9.44 -21.18
CA VAL A 207 -8.69 9.99 -21.63
C VAL A 207 -9.76 10.05 -20.53
N LEU A 208 -9.70 9.13 -19.56
CA LEU A 208 -10.56 9.13 -18.38
C LEU A 208 -10.49 10.46 -17.60
N ILE A 209 -9.32 11.09 -17.54
CA ILE A 209 -9.12 12.38 -16.86
C ILE A 209 -9.70 13.52 -17.70
N ASP A 210 -9.45 13.50 -19.02
CA ASP A 210 -10.01 14.51 -19.94
C ASP A 210 -11.55 14.52 -19.89
N GLU A 211 -12.17 13.33 -19.98
CA GLU A 211 -13.62 13.17 -19.88
C GLU A 211 -14.18 13.59 -18.51
N TYR A 212 -13.41 13.41 -17.43
CA TYR A 212 -13.81 13.91 -16.11
C TYR A 212 -13.81 15.45 -16.06
N VAL A 213 -12.82 16.10 -16.63
CA VAL A 213 -12.76 17.58 -16.66
C VAL A 213 -13.92 18.11 -17.47
N GLU A 214 -14.22 17.55 -18.65
CA GLU A 214 -15.39 17.91 -19.46
C GLU A 214 -16.70 17.74 -18.67
N TYR A 215 -16.87 16.61 -17.96
CA TYR A 215 -18.03 16.37 -17.11
C TYR A 215 -18.19 17.45 -16.03
N MET A 216 -17.11 17.88 -15.40
CA MET A 216 -17.15 18.93 -14.38
C MET A 216 -17.51 20.30 -14.97
N GLU A 217 -17.01 20.63 -16.16
CA GLU A 217 -17.39 21.86 -16.86
C GLU A 217 -18.87 21.88 -17.23
N GLU A 218 -19.42 20.76 -17.69
CA GLU A 218 -20.85 20.64 -18.00
C GLU A 218 -21.72 20.76 -16.74
N LYS A 219 -21.25 20.20 -15.61
CA LYS A 219 -21.94 20.26 -14.31
C LYS A 219 -22.03 21.71 -13.78
N GLN A 220 -21.01 22.54 -14.05
CA GLN A 220 -20.98 23.95 -13.65
C GLN A 220 -21.87 24.84 -14.52
N LYS A 221 -22.20 24.41 -15.73
CA LYS A 221 -23.06 25.18 -16.66
C LYS A 221 -24.58 24.98 -16.42
N LYS A 222 -24.94 24.05 -15.55
CA LYS A 222 -26.35 23.72 -15.20
C LYS A 222 -26.79 24.39 -13.92
#